data_0e39840afed792a31763de78e877aae0
#
_entry.id   0e39840afed792a31763de78e877aae0
#
_cell.length_a   1.000
_cell.length_b   1.000
_cell.length_c   1.000
_cell.angle_alpha   90.00
_cell.angle_beta   90.00
_cell.angle_gamma   90.00
#
_symmetry.space_group_name_H-M   'P 1'
#
loop_
_entity.id
_entity.type
_entity.pdbx_description
1 polymer ?
#
loop_
_entity_poly.entity_id
_entity_poly.type
_entity_poly.pdbx_seq_one_letter_code
_entity_poly.pdbx_strand_id
1 'polypeptide(L)'
;LDVLHNESCIYAADEPIEFKLRIKTKVPNIGDMSFRILVWQADETPIEIAFTKTFANINEIGEYDVEVAINKHNLAPGLYKLTIILSGGTSNANSENLDYVYPAFVFEILHADGTARTWPRQWGWVQLRDVDVKLIEE
;
A
#
# COMPACT_ATOMS: atom_id res chain seq x y z
N LEU A 1 -14.09 -3.36 6.85
CA LEU A 1 -13.23 -2.91 5.75
C LEU A 1 -13.23 -3.97 4.66
N ASP A 2 -13.74 -3.64 3.50
CA ASP A 2 -13.78 -4.55 2.36
C ASP A 2 -12.91 -4.01 1.22
N VAL A 3 -12.14 -4.88 0.59
CA VAL A 3 -11.43 -4.55 -0.64
C VAL A 3 -12.42 -4.68 -1.79
N LEU A 4 -12.65 -3.59 -2.51
CA LEU A 4 -13.51 -3.61 -3.67
C LEU A 4 -12.76 -4.23 -4.85
N HIS A 5 -13.51 -4.84 -5.76
CA HIS A 5 -12.91 -5.53 -6.90
C HIS A 5 -11.96 -4.61 -7.66
N ASN A 6 -10.74 -5.09 -7.86
CA ASN A 6 -9.74 -4.43 -8.66
C ASN A 6 -9.48 -5.29 -9.90
N GLU A 7 -9.69 -4.73 -11.08
CA GLU A 7 -9.61 -5.49 -12.34
C GLU A 7 -8.22 -6.01 -12.64
N SER A 8 -7.18 -5.36 -12.11
CA SER A 8 -5.80 -5.77 -12.33
C SER A 8 -5.04 -5.80 -11.02
N CYS A 9 -4.35 -6.91 -10.78
CA CYS A 9 -3.38 -7.04 -9.70
C CYS A 9 -1.95 -7.12 -10.26
N ILE A 10 -1.73 -6.55 -11.44
CA ILE A 10 -0.44 -6.52 -12.13
C ILE A 10 -0.11 -5.06 -12.42
N TYR A 11 1.06 -4.63 -11.99
CA TYR A 11 1.52 -3.26 -12.14
C TYR A 11 2.93 -3.23 -12.69
N ALA A 12 3.25 -2.28 -13.58
CA ALA A 12 4.62 -2.01 -13.96
C ALA A 12 5.37 -1.34 -12.79
N ALA A 13 6.68 -1.45 -12.76
CA ALA A 13 7.49 -0.99 -11.63
C ALA A 13 7.40 0.52 -11.39
N ASP A 14 7.12 1.31 -12.42
CA ASP A 14 6.95 2.76 -12.33
C ASP A 14 5.49 3.21 -12.26
N GLU A 15 4.56 2.27 -12.20
CA GLU A 15 3.14 2.51 -12.18
C GLU A 15 2.63 2.56 -10.73
N PRO A 16 1.73 3.49 -10.38
CA PRO A 16 1.16 3.49 -9.03
C PRO A 16 0.30 2.26 -8.79
N ILE A 17 0.28 1.80 -7.54
CA ILE A 17 -0.61 0.74 -7.11
C ILE A 17 -1.90 1.40 -6.63
N GLU A 18 -3.00 1.17 -7.33
CA GLU A 18 -4.28 1.80 -7.04
C GLU A 18 -5.33 0.75 -6.72
N PHE A 19 -6.11 1.02 -5.69
CA PHE A 19 -7.20 0.14 -5.29
C PHE A 19 -8.28 0.93 -4.54
N LYS A 20 -9.45 0.31 -4.38
CA LYS A 20 -10.60 0.87 -3.68
C LYS A 20 -10.97 0.03 -2.48
N LEU A 21 -11.37 0.69 -1.41
CA LEU A 21 -11.81 0.08 -0.17
C LEU A 21 -13.19 0.60 0.19
N ARG A 22 -13.96 -0.22 0.88
CA ARG A 22 -15.22 0.18 1.49
C ARG A 22 -15.14 0.03 2.99
N ILE A 23 -15.42 1.11 3.69
CA ILE A 23 -15.50 1.15 5.14
C ILE A 23 -16.96 1.13 5.54
N LYS A 24 -17.33 0.17 6.37
CA LYS A 24 -18.67 0.10 6.95
C LYS A 24 -18.57 0.39 8.44
N THR A 25 -19.29 1.39 8.91
CA THR A 25 -19.30 1.74 10.33
C THR A 25 -20.57 1.24 10.98
N LYS A 26 -20.44 0.72 12.20
CA LYS A 26 -21.56 0.19 13.00
C LYS A 26 -21.89 1.06 14.20
N VAL A 27 -21.01 2.01 14.52
CA VAL A 27 -21.19 2.93 15.64
C VAL A 27 -20.92 4.34 15.18
N PRO A 28 -21.56 5.37 15.79
CA PRO A 28 -21.31 6.76 15.45
C PRO A 28 -20.04 7.28 16.13
N ASN A 29 -19.58 8.44 15.69
CA ASN A 29 -18.52 9.22 16.33
C ASN A 29 -17.19 8.50 16.45
N ILE A 30 -16.79 7.78 15.41
CA ILE A 30 -15.48 7.10 15.36
C ILE A 30 -14.36 8.15 15.31
N GLY A 31 -14.55 9.23 14.56
CA GLY A 31 -13.59 10.31 14.44
C GLY A 31 -12.59 10.14 13.31
N ASP A 32 -11.37 10.55 13.55
CA ASP A 32 -10.31 10.55 12.54
C ASP A 32 -9.88 9.13 12.18
N MET A 33 -9.69 8.92 10.88
CA MET A 33 -9.24 7.65 10.34
C MET A 33 -8.01 7.82 9.47
N SER A 34 -7.12 6.85 9.57
CA SER A 34 -5.93 6.72 8.73
C SER A 34 -5.66 5.25 8.44
N PHE A 35 -4.75 4.99 7.51
CA PHE A 35 -4.34 3.62 7.19
C PHE A 35 -2.88 3.39 7.54
N ARG A 36 -2.59 2.15 7.89
CA ARG A 36 -1.25 1.57 7.80
C ARG A 36 -1.30 0.52 6.71
N ILE A 37 -0.37 0.61 5.78
CA ILE A 37 -0.32 -0.30 4.64
C ILE A 37 1.03 -1.00 4.67
N LEU A 38 1.00 -2.33 4.84
CA LEU A 38 2.20 -3.14 4.85
C LEU A 38 2.29 -3.93 3.57
N VAL A 39 3.48 -3.93 3.00
CA VAL A 39 3.81 -4.76 1.84
C VAL A 39 4.66 -5.92 2.30
N TRP A 40 4.25 -7.12 1.94
CA TRP A 40 4.95 -8.37 2.23
C TRP A 40 5.40 -9.00 0.93
N GLN A 41 6.56 -9.60 0.95
CA GLN A 41 6.94 -10.52 -0.11
C GLN A 41 6.06 -11.78 0.00
N ALA A 42 5.86 -12.49 -1.11
CA ALA A 42 4.93 -13.63 -1.14
C ALA A 42 5.25 -14.73 -0.11
N ASP A 43 6.50 -14.83 0.36
CA ASP A 43 6.94 -15.79 1.37
C ASP A 43 6.77 -15.28 2.82
N GLU A 44 6.01 -14.20 3.04
CA GLU A 44 5.75 -13.59 4.35
C GLU A 44 6.90 -12.74 4.91
N THR A 45 7.86 -12.33 4.09
CA THR A 45 8.90 -11.40 4.50
C THR A 45 8.36 -9.96 4.43
N PRO A 46 8.38 -9.19 5.54
CA PRO A 46 7.99 -7.77 5.50
C PRO A 46 8.95 -6.96 4.64
N ILE A 47 8.41 -6.10 3.80
CA ILE A 47 9.21 -5.28 2.88
C ILE A 47 9.17 -3.81 3.27
N GLU A 48 7.98 -3.24 3.36
CA GLU A 48 7.84 -1.81 3.69
C GLU A 48 6.48 -1.53 4.30
N ILE A 49 6.38 -0.38 4.95
CA ILE A 49 5.15 0.08 5.58
C ILE A 49 4.94 1.55 5.24
N ALA A 50 3.68 1.91 5.04
CA ALA A 50 3.25 3.28 4.90
C ALA A 50 2.28 3.63 6.02
N PHE A 51 2.44 4.83 6.56
CA PHE A 51 1.49 5.45 7.48
C PHE A 51 0.85 6.61 6.75
N THR A 52 -0.45 6.53 6.49
CA THR A 52 -1.12 7.64 5.82
C THR A 52 -1.50 8.72 6.83
N LYS A 53 -1.69 9.92 6.32
CA LYS A 53 -2.32 10.99 7.11
C LYS A 53 -3.80 10.64 7.33
N THR A 54 -4.42 11.31 8.29
CA THR A 54 -5.87 11.26 8.44
C THR A 54 -6.52 11.64 7.11
N PHE A 55 -7.36 10.76 6.58
CA PHE A 55 -8.03 10.99 5.30
C PHE A 55 -9.51 11.38 5.48
N ALA A 56 -10.08 11.11 6.64
CA ALA A 56 -11.47 11.39 6.91
C ALA A 56 -11.73 11.48 8.41
N ASN A 57 -12.79 12.20 8.76
CA ASN A 57 -13.37 12.21 10.11
C ASN A 57 -14.80 11.70 9.97
N ILE A 58 -15.06 10.49 10.47
CA ILE A 58 -16.31 9.79 10.27
C ILE A 58 -17.09 9.72 11.58
N ASN A 59 -18.28 10.32 11.60
CA ASN A 59 -19.12 10.42 12.78
C ASN A 59 -20.49 9.79 12.61
N GLU A 60 -20.88 9.44 11.39
CA GLU A 60 -22.17 8.84 11.10
C GLU A 60 -22.03 7.39 10.69
N ILE A 61 -22.99 6.56 11.07
CA ILE A 61 -23.05 5.17 10.65
C ILE A 61 -23.36 5.14 9.16
N GLY A 62 -22.59 4.37 8.40
CA GLY A 62 -22.79 4.26 6.96
C GLY A 62 -21.69 3.49 6.26
N GLU A 63 -21.71 3.59 4.93
CA GLU A 63 -20.71 3.01 4.07
C GLU A 63 -19.95 4.13 3.36
N TYR A 64 -18.63 3.99 3.31
CA TYR A 64 -17.74 5.01 2.74
C TYR A 64 -16.75 4.34 1.81
N ASP A 65 -16.68 4.80 0.57
CA ASP A 65 -15.73 4.29 -0.41
C ASP A 65 -14.50 5.19 -0.43
N VAL A 66 -13.34 4.56 -0.44
CA VAL A 66 -12.04 5.25 -0.41
C VAL A 66 -11.16 4.74 -1.54
N GLU A 67 -10.52 5.66 -2.24
CA GLU A 67 -9.50 5.34 -3.23
C GLU A 67 -8.12 5.49 -2.60
N VAL A 68 -7.26 4.49 -2.82
CA VAL A 68 -5.89 4.51 -2.34
C VAL A 68 -4.95 4.40 -3.53
N ALA A 69 -3.93 5.24 -3.54
CA ALA A 69 -2.88 5.20 -4.55
C ALA A 69 -1.52 5.22 -3.86
N ILE A 70 -0.73 4.19 -4.11
CA ILE A 70 0.66 4.14 -3.69
C ILE A 70 1.49 4.60 -4.88
N ASN A 71 1.85 5.89 -4.90
CA ASN A 71 2.43 6.52 -6.07
C ASN A 71 3.89 6.12 -6.33
N LYS A 72 4.68 5.95 -5.27
CA LYS A 72 6.09 5.56 -5.35
C LYS A 72 6.36 4.40 -4.42
N HIS A 73 6.08 3.20 -4.89
CA HIS A 73 6.27 2.02 -4.05
C HIS A 73 7.71 1.52 -4.01
N ASN A 74 8.51 1.81 -5.05
CA ASN A 74 9.91 1.38 -5.17
C ASN A 74 10.13 -0.13 -5.10
N LEU A 75 9.09 -0.92 -5.34
CA LEU A 75 9.19 -2.38 -5.31
C LEU A 75 9.91 -2.89 -6.54
N ALA A 76 10.79 -3.87 -6.33
CA ALA A 76 11.39 -4.63 -7.40
C ALA A 76 10.35 -5.56 -8.04
N PRO A 77 10.57 -6.03 -9.28
CA PRO A 77 9.70 -7.03 -9.87
C PRO A 77 9.56 -8.27 -8.99
N GLY A 78 8.34 -8.77 -8.85
CA GLY A 78 8.06 -9.94 -8.03
C GLY A 78 6.61 -10.01 -7.59
N LEU A 79 6.32 -10.99 -6.72
CA LEU A 79 5.00 -11.22 -6.15
C LEU A 79 4.94 -10.72 -4.70
N TYR A 80 3.88 -10.01 -4.38
CA TYR A 80 3.70 -9.36 -3.09
C TYR A 80 2.29 -9.54 -2.55
N LYS A 81 2.17 -9.35 -1.26
CA LYS A 81 0.89 -9.30 -0.54
C LYS A 81 0.76 -7.96 0.16
N LEU A 82 -0.46 -7.50 0.28
CA LEU A 82 -0.76 -6.25 0.96
C LEU A 82 -1.58 -6.51 2.22
N THR A 83 -1.22 -5.87 3.31
CA THR A 83 -2.02 -5.79 4.52
C THR A 83 -2.48 -4.37 4.71
N ILE A 84 -3.75 -4.21 5.05
CA ILE A 84 -4.34 -2.90 5.31
C ILE A 84 -4.88 -2.89 6.73
N ILE A 85 -4.46 -1.90 7.51
CA ILE A 85 -4.94 -1.67 8.87
C ILE A 85 -5.64 -0.32 8.88
N LEU A 86 -6.91 -0.32 9.21
CA LEU A 86 -7.67 0.91 9.45
C LEU A 86 -7.44 1.34 10.89
N SER A 87 -6.94 2.54 11.05
CA SER A 87 -6.60 3.10 12.37
C SER A 87 -7.48 4.31 12.68
N GLY A 88 -7.86 4.43 13.94
CA GLY A 88 -8.58 5.59 14.46
C GLY A 88 -7.72 6.38 15.42
N GLY A 89 -8.01 7.67 15.56
CA GLY A 89 -7.29 8.57 16.45
C GLY A 89 -6.49 9.63 15.72
N THR A 90 -5.97 10.59 16.49
CA THR A 90 -5.35 11.81 15.96
C THR A 90 -3.87 11.68 15.70
N SER A 91 -3.23 10.62 16.19
CA SER A 91 -1.81 10.39 15.95
C SER A 91 -1.50 8.89 15.95
N ASN A 92 -0.40 8.50 15.29
CA ASN A 92 0.02 7.10 15.25
C ASN A 92 0.35 6.54 16.65
N ALA A 93 0.77 7.39 17.58
CA ALA A 93 1.09 6.98 18.94
C ALA A 93 -0.15 6.62 19.76
N ASN A 94 -1.29 7.27 19.47
CA ASN A 94 -2.55 7.08 20.16
C ASN A 94 -3.62 6.43 19.31
N SER A 95 -3.28 5.98 18.11
CA SER A 95 -4.24 5.36 17.21
C SER A 95 -4.59 3.95 17.66
N GLU A 96 -5.85 3.59 17.48
CA GLU A 96 -6.35 2.25 17.71
C GLU A 96 -6.54 1.54 16.37
N ASN A 97 -6.27 0.24 16.33
CA ASN A 97 -6.58 -0.56 15.16
C ASN A 97 -8.08 -0.84 15.16
N LEU A 98 -8.78 -0.27 14.18
CA LEU A 98 -10.22 -0.45 14.03
C LEU A 98 -10.56 -1.69 13.21
N ASP A 99 -9.73 -2.01 12.23
CA ASP A 99 -9.91 -3.18 11.39
C ASP A 99 -8.58 -3.59 10.75
N TYR A 100 -8.52 -4.84 10.34
CA TYR A 100 -7.30 -5.45 9.83
C TYR A 100 -7.65 -6.43 8.73
N VAL A 101 -7.09 -6.26 7.54
CA VAL A 101 -7.30 -7.16 6.41
C VAL A 101 -5.96 -7.70 5.92
N TYR A 102 -5.77 -9.03 6.06
CA TYR A 102 -4.59 -9.73 5.60
C TYR A 102 -4.93 -11.10 5.00
N PRO A 103 -4.49 -11.40 3.78
CA PRO A 103 -4.02 -10.41 2.82
C PRO A 103 -5.20 -9.64 2.24
N ALA A 104 -5.01 -8.35 2.01
CA ALA A 104 -6.04 -7.56 1.32
C ALA A 104 -6.13 -8.02 -0.13
N PHE A 105 -4.98 -8.14 -0.79
CA PHE A 105 -4.85 -8.78 -2.09
C PHE A 105 -3.38 -9.16 -2.37
N VAL A 106 -3.21 -10.03 -3.36
CA VAL A 106 -1.90 -10.42 -3.88
C VAL A 106 -1.70 -9.71 -5.21
N PHE A 107 -0.52 -9.20 -5.47
CA PHE A 107 -0.23 -8.47 -6.70
C PHE A 107 1.19 -8.76 -7.21
N GLU A 108 1.40 -8.49 -8.49
CA GLU A 108 2.68 -8.67 -9.15
C GLU A 108 3.21 -7.35 -9.67
N ILE A 109 4.50 -7.13 -9.50
CA ILE A 109 5.22 -6.00 -10.09
C ILE A 109 6.06 -6.54 -11.24
N LEU A 110 5.88 -5.96 -12.41
CA LEU A 110 6.68 -6.23 -13.60
C LEU A 110 7.76 -5.15 -13.74
N HIS A 111 8.74 -5.40 -14.62
CA HIS A 111 9.70 -4.36 -15.00
C HIS A 111 8.97 -3.14 -15.59
N ALA A 112 9.63 -1.97 -15.60
CA ALA A 112 9.03 -0.73 -16.09
C ALA A 112 8.60 -0.80 -17.56
N ASP A 113 9.22 -1.67 -18.37
CA ASP A 113 8.82 -1.94 -19.75
C ASP A 113 7.66 -2.93 -19.88
N GLY A 114 7.10 -3.38 -18.75
CA GLY A 114 5.99 -4.32 -18.71
C GLY A 114 6.38 -5.78 -18.88
N THR A 115 7.69 -6.11 -18.88
CA THR A 115 8.15 -7.48 -19.04
C THR A 115 8.35 -8.17 -17.70
N ALA A 116 8.14 -9.49 -17.67
CA ALA A 116 8.37 -10.34 -16.50
C ALA A 116 9.77 -10.95 -16.56
N ARG A 117 10.80 -10.10 -16.52
CA ARG A 117 12.18 -10.58 -16.50
C ARG A 117 12.58 -11.08 -15.12
N THR A 118 13.61 -11.94 -15.10
CA THR A 118 14.18 -12.44 -13.86
C THR A 118 14.79 -11.29 -13.05
N TRP A 119 14.45 -11.24 -11.79
CA TRP A 119 15.05 -10.33 -10.81
C TRP A 119 15.85 -11.18 -9.83
N PRO A 120 17.19 -11.10 -9.82
CA PRO A 120 17.99 -11.88 -8.88
C PRO A 120 17.68 -11.52 -7.43
N ARG A 121 17.46 -12.52 -6.60
CA ARG A 121 17.09 -12.32 -5.19
C ARG A 121 18.13 -11.51 -4.42
N GLN A 122 19.39 -11.64 -4.76
CA GLN A 122 20.48 -10.89 -4.13
C GLN A 122 20.39 -9.38 -4.35
N TRP A 123 19.59 -8.93 -5.31
CA TRP A 123 19.32 -7.51 -5.53
C TRP A 123 18.24 -6.95 -4.57
N GLY A 124 17.63 -7.82 -3.78
CA GLY A 124 16.60 -7.41 -2.82
C GLY A 124 15.22 -7.22 -3.42
N TRP A 125 14.35 -6.59 -2.66
CA TRP A 125 12.93 -6.42 -3.01
C TRP A 125 12.53 -4.97 -3.25
N VAL A 126 13.46 -4.05 -3.05
CA VAL A 126 13.23 -2.62 -3.28
C VAL A 126 14.24 -2.14 -4.31
N GLN A 127 13.75 -1.48 -5.33
CA GLN A 127 14.58 -0.92 -6.38
C GLN A 127 14.66 0.59 -6.18
N LEU A 128 15.86 1.10 -5.92
CA LEU A 128 16.06 2.53 -5.87
C LEU A 128 15.84 3.12 -7.25
N ARG A 129 15.07 4.19 -7.29
CA ARG A 129 14.81 4.96 -8.51
C ARG A 129 15.17 6.39 -8.24
N ASP A 130 15.29 7.17 -9.31
CA ASP A 130 15.60 8.59 -9.18
C ASP A 130 16.98 8.80 -8.56
N VAL A 131 17.96 8.07 -9.08
CA VAL A 131 19.36 8.20 -8.68
C VAL A 131 20.11 8.99 -9.76
N ASP A 132 20.72 10.10 -9.35
CA ASP A 132 21.51 10.94 -10.23
C ASP A 132 22.99 10.63 -10.04
N VAL A 133 23.71 10.56 -11.15
CA VAL A 133 25.15 10.34 -11.15
C VAL A 133 25.81 11.43 -11.98
N LYS A 134 26.82 12.06 -11.42
CA LYS A 134 27.52 13.16 -12.10
C LYS A 134 29.03 12.94 -12.04
N LEU A 135 29.69 13.05 -13.20
CA LEU A 135 31.13 13.04 -13.26
C LEU A 135 31.67 14.38 -12.77
N ILE A 136 32.59 14.33 -11.82
CA ILE A 136 33.25 15.53 -11.32
C ILE A 136 34.49 15.79 -12.21
N GLU A 137 34.49 16.93 -12.86
CA GLU A 137 35.61 17.36 -13.66
C GLU A 137 36.45 18.37 -12.85
N GLU A 138 37.76 18.19 -12.88
CA GLU A 138 38.71 19.10 -12.24
C GLU A 138 39.30 20.11 -13.22
#